data_14e5c71172c25ea6932a8628d6eaa8f5
#
_entry.id   14e5c71172c25ea6932a8628d6eaa8f5
#
_cell.length_a   1.000
_cell.length_b   1.000
_cell.length_c   1.000
_cell.angle_alpha   90.00
_cell.angle_beta   90.00
_cell.angle_gamma   90.00
#
_symmetry.space_group_name_H-M   'P 1'
#
loop_
_entity.id
_entity.type
_entity.pdbx_description
1 polymer ?
#
loop_
_entity_poly.entity_id
_entity_poly.type
_entity_poly.pdbx_seq_one_letter_code
_entity_poly.pdbx_strand_id
1 'polypeptide(L)'
;MVNYHSSSESALETVAEIEALGRRAVAVRADVTKPDDILALKEAAVAFGAGRVDILVNNAGGIIRRAFLADLDPELLAETLKLNFTSVVLLCQAIVPVMAEHGGGKVINISSVAGHNGGAPTTPHYGPAKAAVSNFARTLTKEFGGSNIQVNSVAPGIIDNRFHEDHTPPEMFEKLVAGVPLARAGTNEDVAGAVAFLASPNADYISGDVIHVNGGLYFGQ
;
A
#
# COMPACT_ATOMS: atom_id res chain seq x y z
N MET A 1 12.57 -5.90 6.14
CA MET A 1 13.13 -4.55 5.86
C MET A 1 12.01 -3.54 5.89
N VAL A 2 12.21 -2.40 6.53
CA VAL A 2 11.25 -1.27 6.65
C VAL A 2 11.80 -0.10 5.85
N ASN A 3 11.07 0.35 4.82
CA ASN A 3 11.40 1.59 4.11
C ASN A 3 10.70 2.77 4.78
N TYR A 4 11.39 3.90 4.84
CA TYR A 4 10.83 5.18 5.28
C TYR A 4 11.38 6.33 4.43
N HIS A 5 10.62 7.42 4.32
CA HIS A 5 11.06 8.64 3.65
C HIS A 5 11.55 9.68 4.67
N SER A 6 10.71 10.07 5.61
CA SER A 6 10.99 11.13 6.60
C SER A 6 10.85 10.70 8.07
N SER A 7 10.08 9.64 8.36
CA SER A 7 9.76 9.20 9.72
C SER A 7 10.80 8.20 10.24
N SER A 8 12.04 8.63 10.43
CA SER A 8 13.14 7.74 10.87
C SER A 8 12.90 7.15 12.26
N GLU A 9 12.36 7.91 13.18
CA GLU A 9 12.07 7.48 14.56
C GLU A 9 11.08 6.30 14.57
N SER A 10 9.90 6.47 13.94
CA SER A 10 8.91 5.40 13.84
C SER A 10 9.42 4.17 13.07
N ALA A 11 10.30 4.35 12.08
CA ALA A 11 10.91 3.23 11.38
C ALA A 11 11.87 2.44 12.29
N LEU A 12 12.64 3.11 13.14
CA LEU A 12 13.53 2.48 14.10
C LEU A 12 12.76 1.81 15.25
N GLU A 13 11.65 2.41 15.71
CA GLU A 13 10.73 1.78 16.67
C GLU A 13 10.19 0.45 16.10
N THR A 14 9.69 0.46 14.85
CA THR A 14 9.22 -0.76 14.17
C THR A 14 10.33 -1.82 14.05
N VAL A 15 11.57 -1.41 13.76
CA VAL A 15 12.72 -2.33 13.74
C VAL A 15 12.94 -2.95 15.12
N ALA A 16 12.94 -2.14 16.18
CA ALA A 16 13.13 -2.62 17.55
C ALA A 16 12.02 -3.61 17.98
N GLU A 17 10.77 -3.33 17.63
CA GLU A 17 9.64 -4.25 17.88
C GLU A 17 9.83 -5.60 17.18
N ILE A 18 10.24 -5.59 15.90
CA ILE A 18 10.48 -6.82 15.13
C ILE A 18 11.65 -7.61 15.74
N GLU A 19 12.71 -6.93 16.17
CA GLU A 19 13.87 -7.56 16.80
C GLU A 19 13.53 -8.14 18.18
N ALA A 20 12.64 -7.49 18.94
CA ALA A 20 12.11 -8.01 20.19
C ALA A 20 11.33 -9.33 20.01
N LEU A 21 10.76 -9.56 18.84
CA LEU A 21 10.13 -10.82 18.44
C LEU A 21 11.15 -11.88 17.96
N GLY A 22 12.46 -11.63 18.09
CA GLY A 22 13.52 -12.55 17.69
C GLY A 22 13.73 -12.63 16.17
N ARG A 23 13.30 -11.60 15.41
CA ARG A 23 13.47 -11.52 13.97
C ARG A 23 14.48 -10.45 13.58
N ARG A 24 15.14 -10.62 12.43
CA ARG A 24 16.02 -9.57 11.89
C ARG A 24 15.18 -8.46 11.24
N ALA A 25 15.55 -7.23 11.46
CA ALA A 25 14.96 -6.09 10.76
C ALA A 25 16.03 -5.05 10.41
N VAL A 26 15.73 -4.18 9.44
CA VAL A 26 16.55 -3.02 9.09
C VAL A 26 15.63 -1.92 8.55
N ALA A 27 15.91 -0.68 8.92
CA ALA A 27 15.28 0.50 8.35
C ALA A 27 16.14 1.07 7.22
N VAL A 28 15.53 1.36 6.08
CA VAL A 28 16.20 1.93 4.90
C VAL A 28 15.48 3.19 4.46
N ARG A 29 16.19 4.30 4.42
CA ARG A 29 15.64 5.57 3.92
C ARG A 29 15.65 5.58 2.40
N ALA A 30 14.47 5.75 1.79
CA ALA A 30 14.32 5.94 0.35
C ALA A 30 13.01 6.66 0.04
N ASP A 31 13.04 7.56 -0.93
CA ASP A 31 11.86 8.20 -1.51
C ASP A 31 11.39 7.37 -2.71
N VAL A 32 10.31 6.63 -2.54
CA VAL A 32 9.75 5.74 -3.56
C VAL A 32 9.25 6.47 -4.82
N THR A 33 9.26 7.81 -4.81
CA THR A 33 8.97 8.61 -6.01
C THR A 33 10.20 8.84 -6.89
N LYS A 34 11.40 8.42 -6.43
CA LYS A 34 12.68 8.61 -7.14
C LYS A 34 13.22 7.29 -7.65
N PRO A 35 13.46 7.15 -8.96
CA PRO A 35 13.96 5.90 -9.53
C PRO A 35 15.30 5.43 -8.91
N ASP A 36 16.22 6.34 -8.64
CA ASP A 36 17.52 6.00 -8.06
C ASP A 36 17.38 5.45 -6.63
N ASP A 37 16.47 6.03 -5.82
CA ASP A 37 16.19 5.55 -4.48
C ASP A 37 15.53 4.16 -4.53
N ILE A 38 14.67 3.89 -5.53
CA ILE A 38 14.06 2.57 -5.74
C ILE A 38 15.12 1.52 -6.07
N LEU A 39 16.09 1.85 -6.90
CA LEU A 39 17.20 0.93 -7.22
C LEU A 39 18.04 0.64 -5.97
N ALA A 40 18.39 1.65 -5.20
CA ALA A 40 19.12 1.47 -3.94
C ALA A 40 18.30 0.64 -2.93
N LEU A 41 16.97 0.86 -2.86
CA LEU A 41 16.07 0.07 -2.01
C LEU A 41 16.02 -1.40 -2.43
N LYS A 42 15.97 -1.67 -3.75
CA LYS A 42 16.07 -3.04 -4.28
C LYS A 42 17.37 -3.71 -3.85
N GLU A 43 18.51 -3.04 -4.05
CA GLU A 43 19.82 -3.59 -3.69
C GLU A 43 19.90 -3.91 -2.19
N ALA A 44 19.42 -3.00 -1.34
CA ALA A 44 19.34 -3.21 0.10
C ALA A 44 18.43 -4.40 0.48
N ALA A 45 17.28 -4.53 -0.19
CA ALA A 45 16.35 -5.63 0.06
C ALA A 45 16.95 -6.98 -0.32
N VAL A 46 17.56 -7.07 -1.50
CA VAL A 46 18.22 -8.28 -1.99
C VAL A 46 19.39 -8.68 -1.08
N ALA A 47 20.22 -7.72 -0.67
CA ALA A 47 21.33 -7.97 0.26
C ALA A 47 20.82 -8.45 1.63
N PHE A 48 19.80 -7.80 2.20
CA PHE A 48 19.21 -8.20 3.48
C PHE A 48 18.55 -9.58 3.41
N GLY A 49 17.91 -9.92 2.29
CA GLY A 49 17.25 -11.20 2.02
C GLY A 49 18.20 -12.31 1.53
N ALA A 50 19.52 -12.12 1.59
CA ALA A 50 20.51 -13.10 1.11
C ALA A 50 20.28 -13.51 -0.37
N GLY A 51 20.03 -12.54 -1.22
CA GLY A 51 19.84 -12.71 -2.65
C GLY A 51 18.38 -12.74 -3.11
N ARG A 52 17.41 -12.80 -2.22
CA ARG A 52 15.97 -12.99 -2.57
C ARG A 52 15.04 -11.99 -1.89
N VAL A 53 13.89 -11.81 -2.46
CA VAL A 53 12.75 -11.09 -1.86
C VAL A 53 11.52 -11.97 -2.03
N ASP A 54 10.86 -12.32 -0.93
CA ASP A 54 9.70 -13.22 -0.93
C ASP A 54 8.38 -12.46 -0.90
N ILE A 55 8.35 -11.30 -0.24
CA ILE A 55 7.14 -10.50 -0.06
C ILE A 55 7.46 -9.02 -0.31
N LEU A 56 6.66 -8.37 -1.15
CA LEU A 56 6.67 -6.92 -1.34
C LEU A 56 5.34 -6.33 -0.90
N VAL A 57 5.36 -5.43 0.07
CA VAL A 57 4.18 -4.65 0.47
C VAL A 57 4.35 -3.21 0.00
N ASN A 58 3.58 -2.80 -1.00
CA ASN A 58 3.52 -1.43 -1.49
C ASN A 58 2.53 -0.63 -0.64
N ASN A 59 3.02 -0.10 0.49
CA ASN A 59 2.21 0.65 1.45
C ASN A 59 2.34 2.17 1.30
N ALA A 60 3.46 2.66 0.79
CA ALA A 60 3.70 4.11 0.62
C ALA A 60 2.60 4.75 -0.23
N GLY A 61 2.05 5.85 0.25
CA GLY A 61 0.97 6.56 -0.43
C GLY A 61 0.22 7.48 0.52
N GLY A 62 -0.57 8.39 -0.03
CA GLY A 62 -1.36 9.32 0.77
C GLY A 62 -2.02 10.41 -0.06
N ILE A 63 -2.80 11.24 0.62
CA ILE A 63 -3.32 12.50 0.07
C ILE A 63 -2.24 13.57 0.29
N ILE A 64 -1.75 14.19 -0.76
CA ILE A 64 -0.78 15.30 -0.66
C ILE A 64 -1.46 16.54 -0.10
N ARG A 65 -2.56 16.94 -0.74
CA ARG A 65 -3.49 17.96 -0.24
C ARG A 65 -4.88 17.74 -0.83
N ARG A 66 -5.89 18.26 -0.18
CA ARG A 66 -7.27 18.24 -0.69
C ARG A 66 -7.50 19.38 -1.68
N ALA A 67 -8.24 19.10 -2.75
CA ALA A 67 -8.70 20.08 -3.72
C ALA A 67 -10.02 19.61 -4.33
N PHE A 68 -10.96 20.52 -4.60
CA PHE A 68 -12.07 20.23 -5.49
C PHE A 68 -11.58 20.17 -6.95
N LEU A 69 -12.36 19.56 -7.83
CA LEU A 69 -11.97 19.45 -9.24
C LEU A 69 -11.65 20.79 -9.89
N ALA A 70 -12.37 21.85 -9.53
CA ALA A 70 -12.14 23.21 -10.06
C ALA A 70 -10.78 23.80 -9.63
N ASP A 71 -10.24 23.34 -8.48
CA ASP A 71 -9.01 23.86 -7.88
C ASP A 71 -7.84 22.85 -8.03
N LEU A 72 -8.08 21.77 -8.75
CA LEU A 72 -7.07 20.74 -8.99
C LEU A 72 -6.10 21.20 -10.08
N ASP A 73 -4.88 21.56 -9.67
CA ASP A 73 -3.82 21.87 -10.63
C ASP A 73 -3.12 20.60 -11.17
N PRO A 74 -2.51 20.68 -12.36
CA PRO A 74 -1.81 19.55 -12.97
C PRO A 74 -0.64 19.01 -12.14
N GLU A 75 0.02 19.84 -11.34
CA GLU A 75 1.15 19.45 -10.48
C GLU A 75 0.68 18.53 -9.37
N LEU A 76 -0.37 18.91 -8.62
CA LEU A 76 -0.97 18.06 -7.61
C LEU A 76 -1.43 16.70 -8.17
N LEU A 77 -2.03 16.70 -9.36
CA LEU A 77 -2.43 15.47 -10.04
C LEU A 77 -1.22 14.59 -10.34
N ALA A 78 -0.15 15.17 -10.91
CA ALA A 78 1.07 14.45 -11.26
C ALA A 78 1.77 13.90 -10.02
N GLU A 79 1.91 14.70 -8.96
CA GLU A 79 2.53 14.28 -7.70
C GLU A 79 1.72 13.15 -7.03
N THR A 80 0.39 13.24 -7.03
CA THR A 80 -0.48 12.21 -6.48
C THR A 80 -0.33 10.89 -7.23
N LEU A 81 -0.34 10.93 -8.56
CA LEU A 81 -0.10 9.74 -9.38
C LEU A 81 1.31 9.18 -9.15
N LYS A 82 2.31 10.05 -9.05
CA LYS A 82 3.69 9.67 -8.82
C LYS A 82 3.85 8.92 -7.50
N LEU A 83 3.29 9.46 -6.40
CA LEU A 83 3.36 8.84 -5.08
C LEU A 83 2.52 7.56 -4.98
N ASN A 84 1.28 7.56 -5.44
CA ASN A 84 0.33 6.49 -5.15
C ASN A 84 0.29 5.36 -6.19
N PHE A 85 0.72 5.62 -7.44
CA PHE A 85 0.65 4.63 -8.52
C PHE A 85 2.00 4.39 -9.19
N THR A 86 2.68 5.45 -9.68
CA THR A 86 3.94 5.26 -10.41
C THR A 86 5.01 4.60 -9.54
N SER A 87 5.08 4.95 -8.25
CA SER A 87 5.97 4.30 -7.28
C SER A 87 5.73 2.79 -7.17
N VAL A 88 4.47 2.37 -7.13
CA VAL A 88 4.07 0.96 -7.09
C VAL A 88 4.53 0.22 -8.34
N VAL A 89 4.33 0.83 -9.53
CA VAL A 89 4.79 0.26 -10.81
C VAL A 89 6.29 0.08 -10.81
N LEU A 90 7.05 1.11 -10.44
CA LEU A 90 8.52 1.09 -10.44
C LEU A 90 9.09 0.11 -9.40
N LEU A 91 8.49 0.01 -8.20
CA LEU A 91 8.88 -0.98 -7.20
C LEU A 91 8.61 -2.40 -7.69
N CYS A 92 7.46 -2.66 -8.29
CA CYS A 92 7.15 -3.95 -8.89
C CYS A 92 8.13 -4.28 -10.03
N GLN A 93 8.41 -3.32 -10.92
CA GLN A 93 9.39 -3.48 -11.99
C GLN A 93 10.79 -3.85 -11.48
N ALA A 94 11.19 -3.29 -10.34
CA ALA A 94 12.50 -3.56 -9.74
C ALA A 94 12.56 -4.91 -9.00
N ILE A 95 11.48 -5.32 -8.33
CA ILE A 95 11.49 -6.45 -7.36
C ILE A 95 10.88 -7.73 -7.95
N VAL A 96 9.81 -7.64 -8.76
CA VAL A 96 9.11 -8.84 -9.27
C VAL A 96 10.01 -9.77 -10.08
N PRO A 97 10.93 -9.28 -10.94
CA PRO A 97 11.89 -10.15 -11.62
C PRO A 97 12.78 -10.95 -10.65
N VAL A 98 13.22 -10.32 -9.55
CA VAL A 98 14.01 -11.01 -8.51
C VAL A 98 13.20 -12.13 -7.85
N MET A 99 11.90 -11.89 -7.57
CA MET A 99 11.02 -12.93 -7.05
C MET A 99 10.86 -14.10 -8.04
N ALA A 100 10.67 -13.80 -9.32
CA ALA A 100 10.49 -14.81 -10.38
C ALA A 100 11.74 -15.71 -10.51
N GLU A 101 12.93 -15.14 -10.46
CA GLU A 101 14.21 -15.88 -10.50
C GLU A 101 14.40 -16.83 -9.30
N HIS A 102 13.72 -16.56 -8.18
CA HIS A 102 13.86 -17.31 -6.93
C HIS A 102 12.63 -18.18 -6.57
N GLY A 103 11.78 -18.50 -7.56
CA GLY A 103 10.68 -19.44 -7.40
C GLY A 103 9.36 -18.83 -6.98
N GLY A 104 9.22 -17.52 -7.06
CA GLY A 104 7.97 -16.82 -6.83
C GLY A 104 7.98 -15.89 -5.61
N GLY A 105 6.81 -15.36 -5.29
CA GLY A 105 6.66 -14.43 -4.17
C GLY A 105 5.26 -13.81 -4.11
N LYS A 106 5.06 -12.90 -3.18
CA LYS A 106 3.78 -12.24 -2.96
C LYS A 106 3.92 -10.72 -2.99
N VAL A 107 3.10 -10.08 -3.82
CA VAL A 107 2.99 -8.63 -3.88
C VAL A 107 1.65 -8.22 -3.30
N ILE A 108 1.67 -7.35 -2.30
CA ILE A 108 0.48 -6.83 -1.65
C ILE A 108 0.49 -5.31 -1.79
N ASN A 109 -0.48 -4.78 -2.50
CA ASN A 109 -0.62 -3.35 -2.73
C ASN A 109 -1.67 -2.75 -1.79
N ILE A 110 -1.33 -1.67 -1.10
CA ILE A 110 -2.31 -0.93 -0.30
C ILE A 110 -3.02 0.08 -1.20
N SER A 111 -4.24 -0.30 -1.58
CA SER A 111 -5.19 0.53 -2.30
C SER A 111 -5.99 1.43 -1.32
N SER A 112 -7.27 1.62 -1.55
CA SER A 112 -8.20 2.35 -0.67
C SER A 112 -9.65 2.07 -1.11
N VAL A 113 -10.59 2.15 -0.19
CA VAL A 113 -12.02 2.20 -0.53
C VAL A 113 -12.33 3.34 -1.51
N ALA A 114 -11.57 4.44 -1.45
CA ALA A 114 -11.70 5.57 -2.39
C ALA A 114 -11.44 5.17 -3.86
N GLY A 115 -10.62 4.16 -4.11
CA GLY A 115 -10.41 3.61 -5.44
C GLY A 115 -11.61 2.84 -6.01
N HIS A 116 -12.62 2.57 -5.19
CA HIS A 116 -13.79 1.77 -5.56
C HIS A 116 -15.10 2.54 -5.48
N ASN A 117 -15.22 3.50 -4.54
CA ASN A 117 -16.42 4.32 -4.37
C ASN A 117 -16.25 5.78 -4.80
N GLY A 118 -15.07 6.16 -5.33
CA GLY A 118 -14.76 7.52 -5.78
C GLY A 118 -14.19 8.43 -4.69
N GLY A 119 -14.23 8.02 -3.42
CA GLY A 119 -13.70 8.79 -2.30
C GLY A 119 -14.46 10.07 -1.99
N ALA A 120 -13.79 11.04 -1.37
CA ALA A 120 -14.37 12.34 -1.05
C ALA A 120 -14.32 13.30 -2.25
N PRO A 121 -15.31 14.22 -2.41
CA PRO A 121 -15.30 15.22 -3.48
C PRO A 121 -14.04 16.11 -3.51
N THR A 122 -13.33 16.21 -2.38
CA THR A 122 -12.09 16.98 -2.25
C THR A 122 -10.83 16.18 -2.59
N THR A 123 -10.97 14.98 -3.14
CA THR A 123 -9.84 14.10 -3.48
C THR A 123 -10.01 13.43 -4.87
N PRO A 124 -10.41 14.19 -5.93
CA PRO A 124 -10.66 13.61 -7.26
C PRO A 124 -9.42 13.00 -7.91
N HIS A 125 -8.23 13.31 -7.43
CA HIS A 125 -6.94 12.78 -7.88
C HIS A 125 -6.53 11.49 -7.15
N TYR A 126 -6.93 11.30 -5.88
CA TYR A 126 -6.50 10.18 -5.05
C TYR A 126 -7.27 8.88 -5.36
N GLY A 127 -8.61 8.93 -5.42
CA GLY A 127 -9.44 7.78 -5.74
C GLY A 127 -9.01 7.07 -7.03
N PRO A 128 -8.91 7.79 -8.18
CA PRO A 128 -8.42 7.21 -9.43
C PRO A 128 -7.02 6.60 -9.34
N ALA A 129 -6.08 7.23 -8.59
CA ALA A 129 -4.75 6.66 -8.39
C ALA A 129 -4.81 5.31 -7.64
N LYS A 130 -5.65 5.19 -6.61
CA LYS A 130 -5.84 3.94 -5.86
C LYS A 130 -6.64 2.89 -6.65
N ALA A 131 -7.55 3.30 -7.55
CA ALA A 131 -8.20 2.40 -8.50
C ALA A 131 -7.18 1.79 -9.48
N ALA A 132 -6.24 2.62 -9.98
CA ALA A 132 -5.17 2.16 -10.85
C ALA A 132 -4.30 1.09 -10.17
N VAL A 133 -3.97 1.25 -8.88
CA VAL A 133 -3.25 0.24 -8.08
C VAL A 133 -4.00 -1.09 -8.03
N SER A 134 -5.30 -1.06 -7.75
CA SER A 134 -6.13 -2.27 -7.70
C SER A 134 -6.21 -2.98 -9.07
N ASN A 135 -6.30 -2.21 -10.15
CA ASN A 135 -6.33 -2.79 -11.51
C ASN A 135 -4.96 -3.34 -11.93
N PHE A 136 -3.87 -2.65 -11.57
CA PHE A 136 -2.51 -3.07 -11.89
C PHE A 136 -2.15 -4.45 -11.29
N ALA A 137 -2.66 -4.78 -10.11
CA ALA A 137 -2.49 -6.11 -9.53
C ALA A 137 -2.99 -7.23 -10.47
N ARG A 138 -4.10 -7.00 -11.18
CA ARG A 138 -4.65 -7.95 -12.16
C ARG A 138 -3.75 -8.13 -13.38
N THR A 139 -3.10 -7.05 -13.82
CA THR A 139 -2.14 -7.09 -14.95
C THR A 139 -0.93 -7.93 -14.56
N LEU A 140 -0.33 -7.66 -13.41
CA LEU A 140 0.82 -8.43 -12.92
C LEU A 140 0.50 -9.90 -12.66
N THR A 141 -0.70 -10.21 -12.16
CA THR A 141 -1.17 -11.59 -12.00
C THR A 141 -1.16 -12.35 -13.33
N LYS A 142 -1.61 -11.71 -14.42
CA LYS A 142 -1.62 -12.34 -15.76
C LYS A 142 -0.22 -12.55 -16.31
N GLU A 143 0.69 -11.61 -16.04
CA GLU A 143 2.07 -11.66 -16.54
C GLU A 143 2.93 -12.64 -15.74
N PHE A 144 2.84 -12.65 -14.42
CA PHE A 144 3.77 -13.35 -13.54
C PHE A 144 3.16 -14.53 -12.77
N GLY A 145 1.88 -14.84 -12.95
CA GLY A 145 1.25 -15.99 -12.27
C GLY A 145 1.93 -17.31 -12.59
N GLY A 146 2.41 -17.50 -13.83
CA GLY A 146 3.19 -18.67 -14.22
C GLY A 146 4.56 -18.80 -13.54
N SER A 147 5.06 -17.73 -12.94
CA SER A 147 6.28 -17.68 -12.11
C SER A 147 5.98 -17.82 -10.62
N ASN A 148 4.80 -18.32 -10.25
CA ASN A 148 4.36 -18.48 -8.85
C ASN A 148 4.36 -17.15 -8.06
N ILE A 149 3.95 -16.05 -8.69
CA ILE A 149 3.81 -14.75 -8.04
C ILE A 149 2.33 -14.42 -7.88
N GLN A 150 1.88 -14.26 -6.62
CA GLN A 150 0.54 -13.80 -6.31
C GLN A 150 0.57 -12.30 -6.07
N VAL A 151 -0.32 -11.57 -6.73
CA VAL A 151 -0.41 -10.11 -6.63
C VAL A 151 -1.82 -9.73 -6.23
N ASN A 152 -1.98 -9.15 -5.04
CA ASN A 152 -3.29 -8.76 -4.52
C ASN A 152 -3.26 -7.32 -3.98
N SER A 153 -4.43 -6.77 -3.74
CA SER A 153 -4.59 -5.47 -3.11
C SER A 153 -5.39 -5.58 -1.83
N VAL A 154 -5.09 -4.72 -0.86
CA VAL A 154 -5.93 -4.46 0.30
C VAL A 154 -6.50 -3.06 0.15
N ALA A 155 -7.81 -2.90 0.32
CA ALA A 155 -8.52 -1.62 0.22
C ALA A 155 -9.10 -1.22 1.59
N PRO A 156 -8.32 -0.47 2.42
CA PRO A 156 -8.80 0.03 3.69
C PRO A 156 -9.94 1.03 3.52
N GLY A 157 -10.84 1.06 4.50
CA GLY A 157 -11.87 2.07 4.66
C GLY A 157 -11.40 3.27 5.50
N ILE A 158 -12.19 3.63 6.51
CA ILE A 158 -11.86 4.67 7.48
C ILE A 158 -11.05 4.02 8.60
N ILE A 159 -9.74 4.32 8.64
CA ILE A 159 -8.79 3.75 9.60
C ILE A 159 -8.32 4.85 10.54
N ASP A 160 -8.44 4.63 11.85
CA ASP A 160 -7.96 5.55 12.87
C ASP A 160 -6.43 5.47 12.95
N ASN A 161 -5.78 6.41 12.27
CA ASN A 161 -4.34 6.49 12.19
C ASN A 161 -3.90 7.89 11.71
N ARG A 162 -2.59 8.09 11.66
CA ARG A 162 -1.95 9.34 11.25
C ARG A 162 -2.44 9.90 9.91
N PHE A 163 -2.84 9.05 8.95
CA PHE A 163 -3.38 9.53 7.68
C PHE A 163 -4.64 10.40 7.87
N HIS A 164 -5.55 9.98 8.76
CA HIS A 164 -6.74 10.77 9.05
C HIS A 164 -6.44 11.94 9.99
N GLU A 165 -5.51 11.79 10.94
CA GLU A 165 -5.03 12.88 11.78
C GLU A 165 -4.49 14.05 10.95
N ASP A 166 -3.65 13.74 9.94
CA ASP A 166 -3.01 14.76 9.08
C ASP A 166 -3.97 15.37 8.04
N HIS A 167 -5.01 14.64 7.60
CA HIS A 167 -5.79 15.02 6.42
C HIS A 167 -7.29 15.17 6.64
N THR A 168 -7.82 14.89 7.83
CA THR A 168 -9.27 14.91 8.07
C THR A 168 -9.59 15.63 9.38
N PRO A 169 -10.34 16.75 9.33
CA PRO A 169 -10.78 17.40 10.56
C PRO A 169 -11.59 16.46 11.47
N PRO A 170 -11.46 16.56 12.82
CA PRO A 170 -12.12 15.64 13.75
C PRO A 170 -13.63 15.48 13.52
N GLU A 171 -14.37 16.58 13.34
CA GLU A 171 -15.80 16.54 13.06
C GLU A 171 -16.16 15.81 11.75
N MET A 172 -15.27 15.87 10.75
CA MET A 172 -15.46 15.14 9.51
C MET A 172 -15.13 13.66 9.72
N PHE A 173 -14.11 13.35 10.50
CA PHE A 173 -13.75 11.98 10.83
C PHE A 173 -14.91 11.27 11.56
N GLU A 174 -15.50 11.89 12.58
CA GLU A 174 -16.69 11.37 13.29
C GLU A 174 -17.85 11.08 12.34
N LYS A 175 -18.12 11.99 11.39
CA LYS A 175 -19.17 11.78 10.38
C LYS A 175 -18.87 10.61 9.45
N LEU A 176 -17.59 10.44 9.07
CA LEU A 176 -17.17 9.29 8.26
C LEU A 176 -17.34 7.98 9.02
N VAL A 177 -16.95 7.94 10.28
CA VAL A 177 -17.10 6.76 11.16
C VAL A 177 -18.56 6.42 11.40
N ALA A 178 -19.43 7.42 11.58
CA ALA A 178 -20.87 7.21 11.73
C ALA A 178 -21.53 6.53 10.51
N GLY A 179 -20.91 6.63 9.32
CA GLY A 179 -21.33 5.94 8.10
C GLY A 179 -20.84 4.51 7.98
N VAL A 180 -19.96 4.03 8.88
CA VAL A 180 -19.41 2.67 8.85
C VAL A 180 -20.45 1.70 9.43
N PRO A 181 -20.89 0.66 8.70
CA PRO A 181 -21.85 -0.32 9.24
C PRO A 181 -21.40 -1.02 10.52
N LEU A 182 -20.11 -1.29 10.70
CA LEU A 182 -19.57 -1.84 11.96
C LEU A 182 -19.46 -0.81 13.09
N ALA A 183 -19.95 0.43 12.88
CA ALA A 183 -20.07 1.51 13.87
C ALA A 183 -18.74 1.86 14.58
N ARG A 184 -17.60 1.63 13.92
CA ARG A 184 -16.27 2.05 14.39
C ARG A 184 -15.35 2.34 13.21
N ALA A 185 -14.30 3.11 13.45
CA ALA A 185 -13.15 3.13 12.57
C ALA A 185 -12.41 1.78 12.65
N GLY A 186 -11.74 1.39 11.58
CA GLY A 186 -10.75 0.31 11.63
C GLY A 186 -9.47 0.78 12.29
N THR A 187 -8.58 -0.17 12.64
CA THR A 187 -7.24 0.09 13.15
C THR A 187 -6.18 -0.35 12.16
N ASN A 188 -4.92 -0.01 12.41
CA ASN A 188 -3.81 -0.52 11.62
C ASN A 188 -3.74 -2.06 11.65
N GLU A 189 -4.10 -2.68 12.80
CA GLU A 189 -4.11 -4.13 12.99
C GLU A 189 -5.21 -4.79 12.15
N ASP A 190 -6.39 -4.16 11.99
CA ASP A 190 -7.43 -4.67 11.09
C ASP A 190 -6.89 -4.81 9.65
N VAL A 191 -6.10 -3.82 9.19
CA VAL A 191 -5.48 -3.84 7.85
C VAL A 191 -4.32 -4.83 7.80
N ALA A 192 -3.45 -4.81 8.80
CA ALA A 192 -2.28 -5.69 8.89
C ALA A 192 -2.67 -7.18 8.90
N GLY A 193 -3.80 -7.53 9.52
CA GLY A 193 -4.35 -8.89 9.50
C GLY A 193 -4.63 -9.39 8.08
N ALA A 194 -5.22 -8.56 7.22
CA ALA A 194 -5.45 -8.90 5.82
C ALA A 194 -4.13 -9.01 5.02
N VAL A 195 -3.17 -8.12 5.27
CA VAL A 195 -1.83 -8.18 4.67
C VAL A 195 -1.11 -9.47 5.08
N ALA A 196 -1.13 -9.81 6.35
CA ALA A 196 -0.51 -11.03 6.88
C ALA A 196 -1.15 -12.30 6.30
N PHE A 197 -2.48 -12.33 6.15
CA PHE A 197 -3.19 -13.42 5.49
C PHE A 197 -2.73 -13.57 4.03
N LEU A 198 -2.72 -12.48 3.25
CA LEU A 198 -2.27 -12.51 1.85
C LEU A 198 -0.78 -12.88 1.72
N ALA A 199 0.04 -12.56 2.70
CA ALA A 199 1.45 -12.94 2.75
C ALA A 199 1.67 -14.41 3.13
N SER A 200 0.66 -15.09 3.65
CA SER A 200 0.75 -16.47 4.14
C SER A 200 0.50 -17.51 3.04
N PRO A 201 0.89 -18.80 3.25
CA PRO A 201 0.55 -19.90 2.35
C PRO A 201 -0.96 -20.12 2.17
N ASN A 202 -1.80 -19.66 3.10
CA ASN A 202 -3.25 -19.80 3.02
C ASN A 202 -3.85 -18.99 1.86
N ALA A 203 -3.10 -18.06 1.28
CA ALA A 203 -3.49 -17.22 0.15
C ALA A 203 -2.79 -17.61 -1.17
N ASP A 204 -2.20 -18.81 -1.29
CA ASP A 204 -1.43 -19.21 -2.48
C ASP A 204 -2.28 -19.32 -3.75
N TYR A 205 -3.59 -19.48 -3.61
CA TYR A 205 -4.53 -19.53 -4.76
C TYR A 205 -5.35 -18.25 -4.93
N ILE A 206 -4.98 -17.17 -4.24
CA ILE A 206 -5.62 -15.85 -4.36
C ILE A 206 -4.66 -14.93 -5.10
N SER A 207 -5.06 -14.46 -6.29
CA SER A 207 -4.26 -13.51 -7.09
C SER A 207 -5.15 -12.65 -7.97
N GLY A 208 -4.82 -11.37 -8.08
CA GLY A 208 -5.59 -10.36 -8.81
C GLY A 208 -6.81 -9.82 -8.06
N ASP A 209 -6.94 -10.15 -6.78
CA ASP A 209 -8.10 -9.78 -5.97
C ASP A 209 -7.86 -8.53 -5.12
N VAL A 210 -8.96 -7.97 -4.60
CA VAL A 210 -8.97 -6.82 -3.71
C VAL A 210 -9.72 -7.19 -2.43
N ILE A 211 -8.98 -7.31 -1.32
CA ILE A 211 -9.61 -7.51 -0.01
C ILE A 211 -10.02 -6.16 0.57
N HIS A 212 -11.33 -5.98 0.76
CA HIS A 212 -11.90 -4.78 1.37
C HIS A 212 -11.88 -4.88 2.90
N VAL A 213 -11.10 -3.99 3.55
CA VAL A 213 -11.02 -3.86 5.02
C VAL A 213 -11.64 -2.52 5.41
N ASN A 214 -12.97 -2.45 5.38
CA ASN A 214 -13.68 -1.16 5.41
C ASN A 214 -14.92 -1.13 6.31
N GLY A 215 -15.13 -2.16 7.14
CA GLY A 215 -16.26 -2.20 8.06
C GLY A 215 -17.64 -2.22 7.38
N GLY A 216 -17.71 -2.59 6.09
CA GLY A 216 -18.95 -2.61 5.32
C GLY A 216 -19.29 -1.30 4.58
N LEU A 217 -18.36 -0.33 4.51
CA LEU A 217 -18.57 0.92 3.75
C LEU A 217 -18.71 0.70 2.25
N TYR A 218 -18.16 -0.38 1.73
CA TYR A 218 -18.23 -0.74 0.32
C TYR A 218 -18.24 -2.25 0.18
N PHE A 219 -19.11 -2.74 -0.68
CA PHE A 219 -19.21 -4.15 -1.05
C PHE A 219 -18.60 -4.32 -2.44
N GLY A 220 -17.54 -5.11 -2.55
CA GLY A 220 -16.90 -5.41 -3.82
C GLY A 220 -17.89 -6.04 -4.82
N GLN A 221 -17.85 -5.61 -6.08
CA GLN A 221 -18.53 -6.23 -7.22
C GLN A 221 -17.50 -6.77 -8.20
#